data_23c5aa7f880d2e040210925d206b6019
#
_entry.id   23c5aa7f880d2e040210925d206b6019
#
_cell.length_a   1.000
_cell.length_b   1.000
_cell.length_c   1.000
_cell.angle_alpha   90.00
_cell.angle_beta   90.00
_cell.angle_gamma   90.00
#
_symmetry.space_group_name_H-M   'P 1'
#
loop_
_entity.id
_entity.type
_entity.pdbx_description
1 polymer ?
#
loop_
_entity_poly.entity_id
_entity_poly.type
_entity_poly.pdbx_seq_one_letter_code
_entity_poly.pdbx_strand_id
1 'polypeptide(L)'
;MKILMINKFLYPNGGSETYIFKLGEQLEKMGHEVQYFGMEHECRCVGNAVNAYTSNMDFHDGSKLAKLAYPIKTIYSKEARVQIRKVLEDFQPDVCHINNFNYQLTPSIILEIKKWNKQCKIIYTAHDGQLVCPNHLFKNPITNEICEKCIDGKYFNCIKGKCIHGSTAKSVIGAMEALFWKLKKVYKL
;
A
#
# COMPACT_ATOMS: atom_id res chain seq x y z
N MET A 1 22.21 6.75 6.94
CA MET A 1 21.11 7.17 6.05
C MET A 1 19.81 7.15 6.83
N LYS A 2 18.88 8.00 6.44
CA LYS A 2 17.51 8.02 6.97
C LYS A 2 16.59 7.18 6.08
N ILE A 3 15.95 6.18 6.65
CA ILE A 3 15.13 5.20 5.92
C ILE A 3 13.71 5.22 6.46
N LEU A 4 12.74 5.55 5.62
CA LEU A 4 11.32 5.49 5.96
C LEU A 4 10.74 4.16 5.47
N MET A 5 10.45 3.25 6.41
CA MET A 5 9.77 1.98 6.13
C MET A 5 8.25 2.23 6.02
N ILE A 6 7.67 1.85 4.90
CA ILE A 6 6.25 2.08 4.63
C ILE A 6 5.53 0.74 4.52
N ASN A 7 4.57 0.50 5.39
CA ASN A 7 3.72 -0.70 5.39
C ASN A 7 2.36 -0.37 5.99
N LYS A 8 1.28 -0.96 5.48
CA LYS A 8 -0.06 -0.66 5.97
C LYS A 8 -0.27 -1.01 7.44
N PHE A 9 0.25 -2.15 7.89
CA PHE A 9 0.19 -2.57 9.29
C PHE A 9 1.54 -2.33 9.99
N LEU A 10 1.52 -1.71 11.15
CA LEU A 10 2.68 -1.42 11.98
C LEU A 10 2.65 -2.21 13.29
N TYR A 11 2.09 -3.41 13.26
CA TYR A 11 2.02 -4.39 14.34
C TYR A 11 2.18 -5.81 13.77
N PRO A 12 2.56 -6.81 14.55
CA PRO A 12 2.69 -8.19 14.09
C PRO A 12 1.36 -8.73 13.55
N ASN A 13 1.28 -8.95 12.23
CA ASN A 13 0.08 -9.42 11.54
C ASN A 13 0.37 -10.54 10.53
N GLY A 14 1.60 -10.59 10.00
CA GLY A 14 2.00 -11.59 9.00
C GLY A 14 3.46 -11.52 8.60
N GLY A 15 3.78 -12.13 7.46
CA GLY A 15 5.16 -12.24 6.98
C GLY A 15 5.78 -10.90 6.57
N SER A 16 5.01 -10.02 5.96
CA SER A 16 5.50 -8.68 5.57
C SER A 16 5.87 -7.82 6.78
N GLU A 17 5.10 -7.90 7.86
CA GLU A 17 5.37 -7.19 9.10
C GLU A 17 6.60 -7.75 9.79
N THR A 18 6.72 -9.08 9.87
CA THR A 18 7.95 -9.73 10.38
C THR A 18 9.17 -9.28 9.59
N TYR A 19 9.07 -9.23 8.26
CA TYR A 19 10.15 -8.76 7.38
C TYR A 19 10.57 -7.32 7.70
N ILE A 20 9.62 -6.37 7.71
CA ILE A 20 9.96 -4.96 7.89
C ILE A 20 10.55 -4.67 9.29
N PHE A 21 10.06 -5.34 10.33
CA PHE A 21 10.57 -5.13 11.69
C PHE A 21 11.99 -5.68 11.81
N LYS A 22 12.24 -6.90 11.32
CA LYS A 22 13.58 -7.48 11.34
C LYS A 22 14.57 -6.70 10.48
N LEU A 23 14.16 -6.25 9.31
CA LEU A 23 15.01 -5.43 8.47
C LEU A 23 15.32 -4.10 9.14
N GLY A 24 14.32 -3.42 9.72
CA GLY A 24 14.50 -2.17 10.44
C GLY A 24 15.49 -2.30 11.59
N GLU A 25 15.34 -3.34 12.46
CA GLU A 25 16.27 -3.62 13.53
C GLU A 25 17.73 -3.80 13.02
N GLN A 26 17.92 -4.48 11.89
CA GLN A 26 19.26 -4.66 11.32
C GLN A 26 19.82 -3.36 10.74
N LEU A 27 18.99 -2.55 10.07
CA LEU A 27 19.42 -1.25 9.56
C LEU A 27 19.84 -0.31 10.68
N GLU A 28 19.11 -0.29 11.80
CA GLU A 28 19.48 0.49 13.00
C GLU A 28 20.81 0.01 13.60
N LYS A 29 21.04 -1.31 13.71
CA LYS A 29 22.32 -1.88 14.15
C LYS A 29 23.48 -1.52 13.22
N MET A 30 23.21 -1.27 11.95
CA MET A 30 24.18 -0.79 10.97
C MET A 30 24.40 0.74 11.01
N GLY A 31 23.77 1.45 11.96
CA GLY A 31 23.90 2.88 12.16
C GLY A 31 23.03 3.75 11.24
N HIS A 32 21.92 3.18 10.72
CA HIS A 32 20.92 3.95 9.99
C HIS A 32 19.82 4.43 10.94
N GLU A 33 19.20 5.56 10.60
CA GLU A 33 17.98 6.01 11.28
C GLU A 33 16.76 5.44 10.55
N VAL A 34 15.86 4.79 11.29
CA VAL A 34 14.65 4.16 10.72
C VAL A 34 13.40 4.72 11.37
N GLN A 35 12.45 5.14 10.55
CA GLN A 35 11.10 5.46 10.99
C GLN A 35 10.09 4.69 10.14
N TYR A 36 8.82 4.64 10.60
CA TYR A 36 7.78 3.85 9.99
C TYR A 36 6.55 4.68 9.69
N PHE A 37 5.91 4.42 8.54
CA PHE A 37 4.65 5.03 8.16
C PHE A 37 3.63 3.96 7.75
N GLY A 38 2.40 4.07 8.26
CA GLY A 38 1.31 3.14 7.99
C GLY A 38 -0.01 3.62 8.59
N MET A 39 -0.87 2.66 8.94
CA MET A 39 -2.14 2.93 9.61
C MET A 39 -1.97 3.01 11.13
N GLU A 40 -2.83 3.80 11.77
CA GLU A 40 -2.99 3.79 13.22
C GLU A 40 -3.68 2.50 13.66
N HIS A 41 -3.19 1.91 14.73
CA HIS A 41 -3.78 0.73 15.36
C HIS A 41 -3.36 0.64 16.83
N GLU A 42 -4.24 0.14 17.70
CA GLU A 42 -3.96 -0.01 19.14
C GLU A 42 -2.72 -0.87 19.45
N CYS A 43 -2.47 -1.90 18.63
CA CYS A 43 -1.31 -2.80 18.75
C CYS A 43 -0.07 -2.31 18.01
N ARG A 44 -0.03 -1.06 17.52
CA ARG A 44 1.11 -0.49 16.81
C ARG A 44 2.38 -0.53 17.68
N CYS A 45 3.45 -1.13 17.17
CA CYS A 45 4.70 -1.32 17.92
C CYS A 45 5.89 -0.50 17.38
N VAL A 46 5.75 0.11 16.19
CA VAL A 46 6.75 0.99 15.58
C VAL A 46 6.08 2.24 15.02
N GLY A 47 6.84 3.30 14.73
CA GLY A 47 6.22 4.54 14.27
C GLY A 47 7.18 5.62 13.79
N ASN A 48 6.72 6.87 13.82
CA ASN A 48 7.48 8.06 13.45
C ASN A 48 7.37 9.15 14.52
N ALA A 49 8.33 10.07 14.51
CA ALA A 49 8.49 11.10 15.54
C ALA A 49 7.28 12.06 15.61
N VAL A 50 6.63 12.33 14.48
CA VAL A 50 5.49 13.27 14.40
C VAL A 50 4.14 12.63 14.68
N ASN A 51 4.11 11.32 15.00
CA ASN A 51 2.86 10.56 15.23
C ASN A 51 1.83 10.72 14.11
N ALA A 52 2.27 10.74 12.86
CA ALA A 52 1.41 10.88 11.69
C ALA A 52 1.15 9.52 11.04
N TYR A 53 -0.10 9.09 11.07
CA TYR A 53 -0.59 7.81 10.54
C TYR A 53 -1.91 8.02 9.80
N THR A 54 -2.29 7.08 8.94
CA THR A 54 -3.64 7.08 8.38
C THR A 54 -4.62 6.44 9.35
N SER A 55 -5.88 6.83 9.26
CA SER A 55 -6.95 6.18 10.01
C SER A 55 -7.01 4.68 9.69
N ASN A 56 -7.37 3.88 10.69
CA ASN A 56 -7.66 2.47 10.45
C ASN A 56 -8.92 2.36 9.56
N MET A 57 -8.76 1.83 8.36
CA MET A 57 -9.86 1.57 7.45
C MET A 57 -10.46 0.21 7.76
N ASP A 58 -11.32 0.17 8.79
CA ASP A 58 -12.16 -1.01 9.01
C ASP A 58 -13.33 -0.98 8.02
N PHE A 59 -13.31 -1.93 7.07
CA PHE A 59 -14.37 -2.09 6.07
C PHE A 59 -15.68 -2.64 6.66
N HIS A 60 -15.68 -3.00 7.94
CA HIS A 60 -16.83 -3.58 8.63
C HIS A 60 -17.65 -2.55 9.39
N ASP A 61 -17.02 -1.51 9.96
CA ASP A 61 -17.64 -0.44 10.73
C ASP A 61 -17.76 0.86 9.92
N GLY A 62 -18.94 1.15 9.41
CA GLY A 62 -19.19 2.42 8.74
C GLY A 62 -20.63 2.64 8.34
N SER A 63 -21.10 3.90 8.41
CA SER A 63 -22.41 4.29 7.90
C SER A 63 -22.56 3.96 6.41
N LYS A 64 -23.80 3.79 5.91
CA LYS A 64 -24.07 3.51 4.49
C LYS A 64 -23.42 4.54 3.55
N LEU A 65 -23.33 5.81 3.97
CA LEU A 65 -22.69 6.90 3.22
C LEU A 65 -21.16 6.74 3.17
N ALA A 66 -20.52 6.29 4.26
CA ALA A 66 -19.09 5.99 4.27
C ALA A 66 -18.76 4.85 3.30
N LYS A 67 -19.59 3.82 3.24
CA LYS A 67 -19.44 2.67 2.31
C LYS A 67 -19.48 3.07 0.83
N LEU A 68 -20.21 4.14 0.47
CA LEU A 68 -20.20 4.68 -0.90
C LEU A 68 -18.87 5.39 -1.27
N ALA A 69 -18.18 5.96 -0.30
CA ALA A 69 -16.90 6.66 -0.52
C ALA A 69 -15.69 5.71 -0.53
N TYR A 70 -15.82 4.48 -0.02
CA TYR A 70 -14.73 3.50 0.03
C TYR A 70 -14.08 3.20 -1.33
N PRO A 71 -14.83 2.98 -2.44
CA PRO A 71 -14.21 2.72 -3.74
C PRO A 71 -13.24 3.82 -4.17
N ILE A 72 -13.56 5.08 -3.90
CA ILE A 72 -12.70 6.21 -4.26
C ILE A 72 -11.47 6.25 -3.33
N LYS A 73 -11.66 6.04 -2.03
CA LYS A 73 -10.57 6.01 -1.05
C LYS A 73 -9.59 4.86 -1.28
N THR A 74 -10.07 3.70 -1.73
CA THR A 74 -9.21 2.55 -2.05
C THR A 74 -8.40 2.72 -3.33
N ILE A 75 -8.84 3.60 -4.24
CA ILE A 75 -8.08 3.95 -5.43
C ILE A 75 -7.08 5.07 -5.12
N TYR A 76 -7.51 6.12 -4.37
CA TYR A 76 -6.70 7.29 -4.11
C TYR A 76 -6.93 7.83 -2.71
N SER A 77 -5.92 7.73 -1.84
CA SER A 77 -5.99 8.21 -0.46
C SER A 77 -5.38 9.61 -0.32
N LYS A 78 -6.24 10.62 -0.21
CA LYS A 78 -5.82 11.98 0.15
C LYS A 78 -5.23 12.03 1.56
N GLU A 79 -5.81 11.27 2.48
CA GLU A 79 -5.36 11.19 3.86
C GLU A 79 -3.93 10.66 3.95
N ALA A 80 -3.63 9.54 3.28
CA ALA A 80 -2.28 8.97 3.28
C ALA A 80 -1.26 9.97 2.74
N ARG A 81 -1.61 10.76 1.72
CA ARG A 81 -0.74 11.81 1.19
C ARG A 81 -0.47 12.92 2.20
N VAL A 82 -1.50 13.38 2.90
CA VAL A 82 -1.35 14.44 3.92
C VAL A 82 -0.51 13.95 5.09
N GLN A 83 -0.75 12.75 5.57
CA GLN A 83 -0.04 12.22 6.72
C GLN A 83 1.42 11.86 6.38
N ILE A 84 1.67 11.21 5.23
CA ILE A 84 3.06 10.92 4.84
C ILE A 84 3.86 12.19 4.61
N ARG A 85 3.24 13.28 4.09
CA ARG A 85 3.91 14.57 3.90
C ARG A 85 4.50 15.10 5.21
N LYS A 86 3.79 15.00 6.32
CA LYS A 86 4.28 15.42 7.65
C LYS A 86 5.54 14.63 8.03
N VAL A 87 5.54 13.32 7.82
CA VAL A 87 6.71 12.47 8.12
C VAL A 87 7.89 12.82 7.20
N LEU A 88 7.63 13.04 5.91
CA LEU A 88 8.68 13.38 4.94
C LEU A 88 9.34 14.74 5.28
N GLU A 89 8.56 15.72 5.68
CA GLU A 89 9.05 17.06 6.04
C GLU A 89 9.88 17.05 7.33
N ASP A 90 9.49 16.26 8.33
CA ASP A 90 10.19 16.13 9.60
C ASP A 90 11.43 15.24 9.48
N PHE A 91 11.24 14.01 9.03
CA PHE A 91 12.28 12.99 9.02
C PHE A 91 13.29 13.17 7.87
N GLN A 92 12.86 13.70 6.73
CA GLN A 92 13.69 13.92 5.53
C GLN A 92 14.46 12.66 5.09
N PRO A 93 13.75 11.55 4.74
CA PRO A 93 14.38 10.29 4.42
C PRO A 93 15.20 10.35 3.12
N ASP A 94 16.36 9.68 3.11
CA ASP A 94 17.14 9.39 1.90
C ASP A 94 16.47 8.34 1.04
N VAL A 95 15.81 7.38 1.72
CA VAL A 95 15.15 6.22 1.11
C VAL A 95 13.76 6.01 1.72
N CYS A 96 12.76 5.83 0.86
CA CYS A 96 11.44 5.32 1.23
C CYS A 96 11.33 3.86 0.79
N HIS A 97 11.29 2.94 1.75
CA HIS A 97 11.16 1.51 1.48
C HIS A 97 9.71 1.08 1.63
N ILE A 98 9.04 0.89 0.51
CA ILE A 98 7.62 0.55 0.43
C ILE A 98 7.45 -0.97 0.43
N ASN A 99 6.52 -1.45 1.25
CA ASN A 99 6.13 -2.84 1.35
C ASN A 99 4.64 -2.99 0.98
N ASN A 100 3.78 -3.46 1.88
CA ASN A 100 2.34 -3.53 1.60
C ASN A 100 1.66 -2.18 1.82
N PHE A 101 1.04 -1.63 0.78
CA PHE A 101 0.35 -0.33 0.81
C PHE A 101 -1.04 -0.34 0.17
N ASN A 102 -1.52 -1.51 -0.24
CA ASN A 102 -2.78 -1.71 -0.97
C ASN A 102 -3.96 -1.14 -0.21
N TYR A 103 -4.88 -0.54 -0.95
CA TYR A 103 -6.20 -0.07 -0.53
C TYR A 103 -6.19 1.00 0.57
N GLN A 104 -5.34 0.90 1.59
CA GLN A 104 -5.31 1.82 2.72
C GLN A 104 -4.40 3.04 2.47
N LEU A 105 -3.13 2.79 2.10
CA LEU A 105 -2.19 3.86 1.79
C LEU A 105 -2.26 4.29 0.33
N THR A 106 -2.54 3.37 -0.57
CA THR A 106 -2.62 3.49 -2.03
C THR A 106 -1.32 3.99 -2.69
N PRO A 107 -1.11 3.76 -3.99
CA PRO A 107 0.05 4.31 -4.71
C PRO A 107 0.13 5.84 -4.74
N SER A 108 -0.89 6.55 -4.24
CA SER A 108 -0.87 8.01 -4.12
C SER A 108 0.28 8.53 -3.24
N ILE A 109 0.78 7.70 -2.29
CA ILE A 109 1.94 8.04 -1.47
C ILE A 109 3.22 8.17 -2.31
N ILE A 110 3.38 7.38 -3.37
CA ILE A 110 4.52 7.46 -4.29
C ILE A 110 4.56 8.83 -4.98
N LEU A 111 3.40 9.30 -5.43
CA LEU A 111 3.28 10.64 -6.00
C LEU A 111 3.65 11.73 -4.98
N GLU A 112 3.28 11.53 -3.71
CA GLU A 112 3.59 12.50 -2.66
C GLU A 112 5.07 12.51 -2.31
N ILE A 113 5.73 11.35 -2.23
CA ILE A 113 7.18 11.24 -2.03
C ILE A 113 7.92 11.97 -3.15
N LYS A 114 7.57 11.69 -4.42
CA LYS A 114 8.22 12.34 -5.57
C LYS A 114 7.90 13.83 -5.72
N LYS A 115 6.73 14.27 -5.24
CA LYS A 115 6.40 15.70 -5.16
C LYS A 115 7.22 16.41 -4.08
N TRP A 116 7.45 15.76 -2.94
CA TRP A 116 8.26 16.28 -1.86
C TRP A 116 9.73 16.38 -2.25
N ASN A 117 10.31 15.28 -2.74
CA ASN A 117 11.70 15.26 -3.20
C ASN A 117 11.87 14.22 -4.34
N LYS A 118 12.17 14.70 -5.55
CA LYS A 118 12.40 13.83 -6.71
C LYS A 118 13.65 12.94 -6.55
N GLN A 119 14.62 13.36 -5.73
CA GLN A 119 15.87 12.61 -5.49
C GLN A 119 15.71 11.53 -4.43
N CYS A 120 14.66 11.57 -3.60
CA CYS A 120 14.39 10.52 -2.63
C CYS A 120 14.26 9.17 -3.34
N LYS A 121 15.09 8.20 -2.95
CA LYS A 121 15.06 6.86 -3.53
C LYS A 121 13.84 6.10 -3.02
N ILE A 122 13.17 5.41 -3.94
CA ILE A 122 12.05 4.53 -3.58
C ILE A 122 12.48 3.10 -3.86
N ILE A 123 12.42 2.25 -2.84
CA ILE A 123 12.59 0.80 -2.94
C ILE A 123 11.23 0.17 -2.69
N TYR A 124 10.84 -0.81 -3.49
CA TYR A 124 9.63 -1.58 -3.28
C TYR A 124 9.96 -3.07 -3.12
N THR A 125 9.55 -3.66 -2.01
CA THR A 125 9.59 -5.11 -1.82
C THR A 125 8.21 -5.70 -2.13
N ALA A 126 8.13 -6.52 -3.16
CA ALA A 126 6.90 -7.19 -3.55
C ALA A 126 6.64 -8.39 -2.63
N HIS A 127 5.63 -8.28 -1.78
CA HIS A 127 5.14 -9.37 -0.93
C HIS A 127 3.98 -10.15 -1.58
N ASP A 128 3.37 -9.57 -2.60
CA ASP A 128 2.26 -10.13 -3.35
C ASP A 128 2.25 -9.68 -4.82
N GLY A 129 1.25 -10.08 -5.57
CA GLY A 129 1.12 -9.77 -6.99
C GLY A 129 0.49 -8.41 -7.32
N GLN A 130 0.44 -7.47 -6.39
CA GLN A 130 -0.27 -6.18 -6.51
C GLN A 130 0.02 -5.41 -7.81
N LEU A 131 1.26 -5.39 -8.28
CA LEU A 131 1.65 -4.61 -9.45
C LEU A 131 1.03 -5.08 -10.77
N VAL A 132 0.59 -6.35 -10.83
CA VAL A 132 0.14 -6.99 -12.06
C VAL A 132 -1.19 -7.71 -11.95
N CYS A 133 -1.63 -8.04 -10.74
CA CYS A 133 -2.85 -8.78 -10.46
C CYS A 133 -3.79 -8.00 -9.54
N PRO A 134 -4.99 -7.58 -9.97
CA PRO A 134 -5.91 -6.82 -9.13
C PRO A 134 -6.38 -7.51 -7.84
N ASN A 135 -6.32 -8.86 -7.77
CA ASN A 135 -6.60 -9.58 -6.52
C ASN A 135 -5.35 -9.92 -5.72
N HIS A 136 -4.17 -9.55 -6.21
CA HIS A 136 -2.84 -9.70 -5.62
C HIS A 136 -2.33 -11.13 -5.44
N LEU A 137 -3.16 -12.15 -5.63
CA LEU A 137 -2.86 -13.53 -5.25
C LEU A 137 -2.33 -14.40 -6.39
N PHE A 138 -2.40 -13.93 -7.66
CA PHE A 138 -2.19 -14.78 -8.85
C PHE A 138 -3.00 -16.07 -8.83
N LYS A 139 -4.18 -16.02 -8.22
CA LYS A 139 -5.05 -17.17 -8.02
C LYS A 139 -6.50 -16.77 -8.22
N ASN A 140 -7.25 -17.60 -8.94
CA ASN A 140 -8.68 -17.43 -9.02
C ASN A 140 -9.32 -18.00 -7.73
N PRO A 141 -10.03 -17.19 -6.94
CA PRO A 141 -10.60 -17.63 -5.67
C PRO A 141 -11.77 -18.63 -5.83
N ILE A 142 -12.36 -18.72 -7.03
CA ILE A 142 -13.48 -19.63 -7.32
C ILE A 142 -12.96 -21.00 -7.76
N THR A 143 -12.02 -21.03 -8.74
CA THR A 143 -11.47 -22.28 -9.28
C THR A 143 -10.27 -22.80 -8.51
N ASN A 144 -9.69 -21.96 -7.63
CA ASN A 144 -8.50 -22.25 -6.85
C ASN A 144 -7.21 -22.45 -7.68
N GLU A 145 -7.24 -22.14 -8.98
CA GLU A 145 -6.15 -22.31 -9.93
C GLU A 145 -5.24 -21.07 -9.98
N ILE A 146 -3.96 -21.29 -10.28
CA ILE A 146 -3.00 -20.21 -10.57
C ILE A 146 -3.50 -19.46 -11.82
N CYS A 147 -3.43 -18.13 -11.78
CA CYS A 147 -3.99 -17.28 -12.84
C CYS A 147 -3.06 -16.11 -13.15
N GLU A 148 -2.59 -16.07 -14.39
CA GLU A 148 -1.74 -15.00 -14.94
C GLU A 148 -2.46 -14.13 -15.98
N LYS A 149 -3.79 -14.27 -16.10
CA LYS A 149 -4.61 -13.64 -17.16
C LYS A 149 -4.61 -12.11 -17.15
N CYS A 150 -4.19 -11.48 -16.03
CA CYS A 150 -4.13 -10.01 -15.89
C CYS A 150 -2.75 -9.42 -16.18
N ILE A 151 -1.74 -10.22 -16.43
CA ILE A 151 -0.43 -9.77 -16.88
C ILE A 151 -0.59 -8.87 -18.11
N ASP A 152 0.27 -7.89 -18.29
CA ASP A 152 0.20 -6.85 -19.32
C ASP A 152 -0.98 -5.88 -19.21
N GLY A 153 -1.71 -5.92 -18.08
CA GLY A 153 -2.81 -5.01 -17.80
C GLY A 153 -4.14 -5.42 -18.41
N LYS A 154 -4.33 -6.70 -18.69
CA LYS A 154 -5.60 -7.27 -19.15
C LYS A 154 -6.59 -7.44 -17.99
N TYR A 155 -6.77 -6.38 -17.19
CA TYR A 155 -7.50 -6.40 -15.90
C TYR A 155 -8.98 -6.75 -16.01
N PHE A 156 -9.57 -6.71 -17.23
CA PHE A 156 -10.93 -7.17 -17.47
C PHE A 156 -11.11 -8.66 -17.13
N ASN A 157 -10.05 -9.45 -17.19
CA ASN A 157 -10.08 -10.85 -16.78
C ASN A 157 -10.39 -11.02 -15.28
N CYS A 158 -9.97 -10.07 -14.44
CA CYS A 158 -10.33 -10.06 -13.02
C CYS A 158 -11.84 -9.90 -12.80
N ILE A 159 -12.50 -9.06 -13.62
CA ILE A 159 -13.95 -8.84 -13.56
C ILE A 159 -14.69 -10.11 -13.98
N LYS A 160 -14.31 -10.70 -15.12
CA LYS A 160 -14.88 -11.96 -15.62
C LYS A 160 -14.74 -13.10 -14.60
N GLY A 161 -13.58 -13.22 -13.98
CA GLY A 161 -13.26 -14.24 -12.98
C GLY A 161 -13.82 -13.96 -11.60
N LYS A 162 -14.49 -12.80 -11.37
CA LYS A 162 -14.95 -12.34 -10.04
C LYS A 162 -13.87 -12.51 -8.98
N CYS A 163 -12.61 -12.16 -9.32
CA CYS A 163 -11.41 -12.56 -8.58
C CYS A 163 -11.32 -11.95 -7.17
N ILE A 164 -12.04 -10.85 -6.89
CA ILE A 164 -12.02 -10.23 -5.57
C ILE A 164 -13.24 -10.69 -4.77
N HIS A 165 -13.03 -11.61 -3.85
CA HIS A 165 -14.04 -12.20 -2.97
C HIS A 165 -15.28 -12.75 -3.69
N GLY A 166 -15.15 -13.27 -4.92
CA GLY A 166 -16.28 -13.77 -5.71
C GLY A 166 -17.27 -12.69 -6.16
N SER A 167 -16.95 -11.41 -5.97
CA SER A 167 -17.82 -10.26 -6.21
C SER A 167 -17.45 -9.53 -7.50
N THR A 168 -18.41 -9.39 -8.41
CA THR A 168 -18.23 -8.60 -9.63
C THR A 168 -17.95 -7.13 -9.31
N ALA A 169 -18.70 -6.53 -8.36
CA ALA A 169 -18.52 -5.12 -7.97
C ALA A 169 -17.12 -4.85 -7.40
N LYS A 170 -16.64 -5.70 -6.47
CA LYS A 170 -15.29 -5.57 -5.92
C LYS A 170 -14.22 -5.78 -7.01
N SER A 171 -14.42 -6.71 -7.92
CA SER A 171 -13.51 -6.99 -9.02
C SER A 171 -13.45 -5.83 -10.04
N VAL A 172 -14.56 -5.12 -10.26
CA VAL A 172 -14.59 -3.88 -11.05
C VAL A 172 -13.72 -2.81 -10.36
N ILE A 173 -13.90 -2.58 -9.06
CA ILE A 173 -13.13 -1.60 -8.30
C ILE A 173 -11.63 -1.91 -8.36
N GLY A 174 -11.23 -3.16 -8.11
CA GLY A 174 -9.82 -3.55 -8.18
C GLY A 174 -9.22 -3.45 -9.58
N ALA A 175 -10.00 -3.79 -10.63
CA ALA A 175 -9.56 -3.62 -12.01
C ALA A 175 -9.40 -2.12 -12.38
N MET A 176 -10.31 -1.27 -11.92
CA MET A 176 -10.22 0.19 -12.11
C MET A 176 -9.02 0.79 -11.37
N GLU A 177 -8.77 0.36 -10.14
CA GLU A 177 -7.60 0.77 -9.36
C GLU A 177 -6.30 0.44 -10.11
N ALA A 178 -6.13 -0.83 -10.51
CA ALA A 178 -4.95 -1.28 -11.24
C ALA A 178 -4.77 -0.54 -12.58
N LEU A 179 -5.85 -0.32 -13.33
CA LEU A 179 -5.81 0.45 -14.58
C LEU A 179 -5.44 1.91 -14.35
N PHE A 180 -6.02 2.55 -13.34
CA PHE A 180 -5.74 3.94 -12.99
C PHE A 180 -4.24 4.15 -12.73
N TRP A 181 -3.63 3.31 -11.89
CA TRP A 181 -2.22 3.44 -11.54
C TRP A 181 -1.29 3.04 -12.67
N LYS A 182 -1.68 2.06 -13.51
CA LYS A 182 -0.96 1.76 -14.75
C LYS A 182 -0.92 2.96 -15.69
N LEU A 183 -2.07 3.63 -15.92
CA LEU A 183 -2.17 4.82 -16.77
C LEU A 183 -1.37 6.00 -16.20
N LYS A 184 -1.36 6.17 -14.88
CA LYS A 184 -0.52 7.18 -14.19
C LYS A 184 0.97 6.87 -14.21
N LYS A 185 1.36 5.67 -14.66
CA LYS A 185 2.76 5.19 -14.70
C LYS A 185 3.47 5.32 -13.36
N VAL A 186 2.73 5.23 -12.25
CA VAL A 186 3.24 5.51 -10.90
C VAL A 186 4.41 4.59 -10.51
N TYR A 187 4.43 3.38 -11.00
CA TYR A 187 5.49 2.41 -10.74
C TYR A 187 6.73 2.58 -11.67
N LYS A 188 6.76 3.66 -12.46
CA LYS A 188 7.92 4.06 -13.30
C LYS A 188 8.59 5.33 -12.79
N LEU A 189 8.12 5.87 -11.66
CA LEU A 189 8.67 7.04 -10.99
C LEU A 189 9.82 6.65 -10.06
#